data_855b461bc3c4ac84e5e7dca506544d07
#
_entry.id   855b461bc3c4ac84e5e7dca506544d07
#
_cell.length_a   1.000
_cell.length_b   1.000
_cell.length_c   1.000
_cell.angle_alpha   90.00
_cell.angle_beta   90.00
_cell.angle_gamma   90.00
#
_symmetry.space_group_name_H-M   'P 1'
#
loop_
_entity.id
_entity.type
_entity.pdbx_description
1 polymer ?
#
loop_
_entity_poly.entity_id
_entity_poly.type
_entity_poly.pdbx_seq_one_letter_code
_entity_poly.pdbx_strand_id
1 'polypeptide(L)'
;MKLLRDNKALHQEEFSNSSPYVIMFGPDKCGHTNKVHFIVNHKNPKTGEYEEKHLTTPPAARIVKTTELYTLIIHPNNTFIIKQNGEQVKEGSLLEDFTPSFNPPKEIEDEKDTKPEDWVDQSRIPDPEASKPEDWDEDAPFEIVDEEATKPEDWLVDEAATIPDPEAVKPEDWDDEEDGDWIAPTVPNPKCEEASGCGPWEKPMIKNPAYQGQWVAPYIDNPAYKGVWAPRKIKNPNYYEDKTPANLEPMGAVSYTVVFKINIRLILDSDWFRNLDHAERHSL
;
A
#
# COMPACT_ATOMS: atom_id res chain seq x y z
N MET A 1 16.10 19.47 7.21
CA MET A 1 16.22 20.91 7.54
C MET A 1 14.86 21.45 7.91
N LYS A 2 14.77 22.21 9.00
CA LYS A 2 13.59 22.99 9.36
C LYS A 2 13.93 24.48 9.30
N LEU A 3 13.08 25.25 8.66
CA LEU A 3 13.11 26.70 8.70
C LEU A 3 12.15 27.14 9.81
N LEU A 4 12.71 27.57 10.92
CA LEU A 4 11.97 27.90 12.13
C LEU A 4 11.24 29.25 11.97
N ARG A 5 10.08 29.38 12.62
CA ARG A 5 9.38 30.67 12.66
C ARG A 5 10.22 31.72 13.34
N ASP A 6 10.05 32.95 12.90
CA ASP A 6 10.64 34.09 13.61
C ASP A 6 10.04 34.21 15.01
N ASN A 7 10.82 33.82 15.98
CA ASN A 7 10.47 33.91 17.39
C ASN A 7 11.66 34.49 18.17
N LYS A 8 11.54 35.74 18.55
CA LYS A 8 12.58 36.48 19.28
C LYS A 8 12.95 35.87 20.64
N ALA A 9 12.07 35.03 21.20
CA ALA A 9 12.31 34.34 22.48
C ALA A 9 13.02 32.99 22.31
N LEU A 10 13.20 32.47 21.08
CA LEU A 10 13.81 31.18 20.85
C LEU A 10 15.33 31.31 20.71
N HIS A 11 16.05 30.66 21.61
CA HIS A 11 17.50 30.60 21.59
C HIS A 11 17.98 29.31 20.91
N GLN A 12 19.16 29.33 20.30
CA GLN A 12 19.68 28.22 19.50
C GLN A 12 19.79 26.91 20.30
N GLU A 13 20.15 26.99 21.56
CA GLU A 13 20.25 25.85 22.49
C GLU A 13 18.91 25.19 22.83
N GLU A 14 17.80 25.88 22.55
CA GLU A 14 16.43 25.38 22.79
C GLU A 14 15.82 24.70 21.56
N PHE A 15 16.53 24.68 20.42
CA PHE A 15 16.03 24.06 19.21
C PHE A 15 15.88 22.55 19.39
N SER A 16 14.68 22.06 19.07
CA SER A 16 14.31 20.66 19.24
C SER A 16 13.39 20.19 18.11
N ASN A 17 13.00 18.92 18.17
CA ASN A 17 12.02 18.39 17.22
C ASN A 17 10.64 19.06 17.33
N SER A 18 10.30 19.62 18.48
CA SER A 18 9.06 20.34 18.74
C SER A 18 9.13 21.83 18.42
N SER A 19 10.31 22.36 18.03
CA SER A 19 10.43 23.78 17.67
C SER A 19 9.50 24.13 16.51
N PRO A 20 8.69 25.19 16.62
CA PRO A 20 7.79 25.63 15.57
C PRO A 20 8.54 26.00 14.30
N TYR A 21 8.07 25.53 13.17
CA TYR A 21 8.70 25.76 11.88
C TYR A 21 7.70 26.18 10.82
N VAL A 22 8.20 26.76 9.73
CA VAL A 22 7.44 27.14 8.54
C VAL A 22 7.57 26.09 7.45
N ILE A 23 8.81 25.67 7.16
CA ILE A 23 9.10 24.64 6.16
C ILE A 23 10.00 23.58 6.77
N MET A 24 9.69 22.31 6.45
CA MET A 24 10.61 21.18 6.59
C MET A 24 10.94 20.65 5.21
N PHE A 25 12.22 20.60 4.88
CA PHE A 25 12.69 20.13 3.56
C PHE A 25 13.95 19.29 3.69
N GLY A 26 14.02 18.21 2.91
CA GLY A 26 15.21 17.39 2.79
C GLY A 26 14.93 15.90 2.74
N PRO A 27 15.98 15.10 2.47
CA PRO A 27 15.85 13.66 2.34
C PRO A 27 15.57 12.98 3.68
N ASP A 28 14.76 11.95 3.62
CA ASP A 28 14.49 11.01 4.71
C ASP A 28 14.60 9.58 4.21
N LYS A 29 15.48 8.80 4.86
CA LYS A 29 15.61 7.38 4.63
C LYS A 29 15.59 6.65 5.97
N CYS A 30 14.47 6.01 6.27
CA CYS A 30 14.31 5.20 7.47
C CYS A 30 13.46 3.97 7.15
N GLY A 31 14.01 2.78 7.34
CA GLY A 31 13.33 1.54 7.00
C GLY A 31 12.85 1.53 5.54
N HIS A 32 11.55 1.43 5.35
CA HIS A 32 10.92 1.45 4.03
C HIS A 32 10.72 2.87 3.47
N THR A 33 10.85 3.90 4.31
CA THR A 33 10.72 5.30 3.87
C THR A 33 11.94 5.71 3.06
N ASN A 34 11.71 6.25 1.87
CA ASN A 34 12.71 6.87 1.02
C ASN A 34 12.08 8.02 0.24
N LYS A 35 12.18 9.23 0.76
CA LYS A 35 11.57 10.40 0.13
C LYS A 35 12.30 11.69 0.50
N VAL A 36 12.14 12.69 -0.35
CA VAL A 36 12.52 14.08 -0.04
C VAL A 36 11.30 14.77 0.54
N HIS A 37 11.29 15.02 1.84
CA HIS A 37 10.23 15.76 2.48
C HIS A 37 10.15 17.19 1.95
N PHE A 38 8.94 17.62 1.65
CA PHE A 38 8.57 19.01 1.55
C PHE A 38 7.25 19.19 2.30
N ILE A 39 7.35 19.80 3.46
CA ILE A 39 6.24 20.03 4.39
C ILE A 39 6.16 21.51 4.69
N VAL A 40 4.99 22.08 4.57
CA VAL A 40 4.69 23.47 4.97
C VAL A 40 3.77 23.43 6.19
N ASN A 41 4.18 24.06 7.26
CA ASN A 41 3.32 24.22 8.45
C ASN A 41 2.51 25.50 8.29
N HIS A 42 1.32 25.32 7.70
CA HIS A 42 0.45 26.41 7.27
C HIS A 42 -0.48 26.86 8.39
N LYS A 43 -0.60 28.16 8.54
CA LYS A 43 -1.53 28.78 9.50
C LYS A 43 -2.91 28.94 8.86
N ASN A 44 -3.92 28.36 9.47
CA ASN A 44 -5.29 28.55 9.06
C ASN A 44 -5.70 30.02 9.28
N PRO A 45 -6.08 30.75 8.23
CA PRO A 45 -6.40 32.17 8.36
C PRO A 45 -7.68 32.45 9.16
N LYS A 46 -8.54 31.45 9.37
CA LYS A 46 -9.76 31.56 10.16
C LYS A 46 -9.56 31.27 11.63
N THR A 47 -8.91 30.13 11.94
CA THR A 47 -8.76 29.67 13.33
C THR A 47 -7.46 30.13 13.97
N GLY A 48 -6.45 30.45 13.14
CA GLY A 48 -5.09 30.72 13.59
C GLY A 48 -4.29 29.48 13.99
N GLU A 49 -4.89 28.30 13.87
CA GLU A 49 -4.23 27.03 14.14
C GLU A 49 -3.28 26.64 13.00
N TYR A 50 -2.27 25.84 13.34
CA TYR A 50 -1.27 25.39 12.38
C TYR A 50 -1.50 23.93 12.01
N GLU A 51 -1.36 23.63 10.73
CA GLU A 51 -1.48 22.30 10.19
C GLU A 51 -0.37 22.02 9.18
N GLU A 52 0.26 20.86 9.30
CA GLU A 52 1.27 20.41 8.34
C GLU A 52 0.63 20.01 7.02
N LYS A 53 1.09 20.61 5.94
CA LYS A 53 0.73 20.28 4.56
C LYS A 53 1.91 19.53 3.93
N HIS A 54 1.70 18.29 3.57
CA HIS A 54 2.73 17.39 3.05
C HIS A 54 2.62 17.26 1.55
N LEU A 55 3.74 17.32 0.83
CA LEU A 55 3.77 16.98 -0.60
C LEU A 55 3.28 15.55 -0.79
N THR A 56 2.21 15.36 -1.58
CA THR A 56 1.50 14.08 -1.75
C THR A 56 2.38 13.03 -2.42
N THR A 57 3.15 13.43 -3.44
CA THR A 57 4.03 12.55 -4.21
C THR A 57 5.48 13.06 -4.18
N PRO A 58 6.18 12.93 -3.03
CA PRO A 58 7.56 13.37 -2.92
C PRO A 58 8.49 12.49 -3.76
N PRO A 59 9.56 13.07 -4.36
CA PRO A 59 10.56 12.28 -5.06
C PRO A 59 11.37 11.42 -4.07
N ALA A 60 11.93 10.31 -4.56
CA ALA A 60 12.85 9.49 -3.77
C ALA A 60 14.17 10.24 -3.51
N ALA A 61 14.71 10.07 -2.30
CA ALA A 61 16.05 10.56 -1.99
C ALA A 61 17.10 9.64 -2.62
N ARG A 62 18.18 10.22 -3.17
CA ARG A 62 19.34 9.45 -3.62
C ARG A 62 20.17 9.01 -2.42
N ILE A 63 20.50 7.73 -2.40
CA ILE A 63 21.28 7.13 -1.33
C ILE A 63 22.61 6.69 -1.90
N VAL A 64 23.57 7.58 -1.80
CA VAL A 64 24.93 7.42 -2.33
C VAL A 64 25.96 7.84 -1.28
N LYS A 65 27.22 7.44 -1.47
CA LYS A 65 28.31 7.78 -0.57
C LYS A 65 28.88 9.21 -0.79
N THR A 66 28.43 9.89 -1.84
CA THR A 66 28.85 11.25 -2.20
C THR A 66 27.93 12.30 -1.59
N THR A 67 28.41 13.54 -1.54
CA THR A 67 27.59 14.69 -1.13
C THR A 67 26.47 14.92 -2.14
N GLU A 68 25.23 15.04 -1.67
CA GLU A 68 24.06 15.34 -2.48
C GLU A 68 23.55 16.75 -2.17
N LEU A 69 23.20 17.48 -3.23
CA LEU A 69 22.61 18.81 -3.12
C LEU A 69 21.10 18.74 -3.40
N TYR A 70 20.29 19.10 -2.41
CA TYR A 70 18.85 19.25 -2.55
C TYR A 70 18.46 20.71 -2.59
N THR A 71 17.71 21.12 -3.61
CA THR A 71 17.27 22.50 -3.78
C THR A 71 15.74 22.53 -3.86
N LEU A 72 15.13 23.38 -3.04
CA LEU A 72 13.70 23.71 -3.12
C LEU A 72 13.59 25.16 -3.62
N ILE A 73 12.77 25.36 -4.64
CA ILE A 73 12.41 26.67 -5.19
C ILE A 73 10.91 26.83 -5.02
N ILE A 74 10.47 27.90 -4.42
CA ILE A 74 9.06 28.27 -4.29
C ILE A 74 8.85 29.61 -4.98
N HIS A 75 7.89 29.64 -5.89
CA HIS A 75 7.54 30.83 -6.67
C HIS A 75 6.32 31.54 -6.09
N PRO A 76 6.22 32.87 -6.26
CA PRO A 76 5.07 33.65 -5.77
C PRO A 76 3.72 33.23 -6.36
N ASN A 77 3.72 32.55 -7.51
CA ASN A 77 2.52 32.02 -8.15
C ASN A 77 2.06 30.67 -7.57
N ASN A 78 2.55 30.29 -6.38
CA ASN A 78 2.28 29.04 -5.67
C ASN A 78 2.84 27.76 -6.36
N THR A 79 3.74 27.89 -7.34
CA THR A 79 4.44 26.73 -7.89
C THR A 79 5.73 26.46 -7.13
N PHE A 80 6.21 25.22 -7.19
CA PHE A 80 7.50 24.84 -6.61
C PHE A 80 8.27 23.90 -7.53
N ILE A 81 9.59 23.88 -7.35
CA ILE A 81 10.51 22.96 -8.02
C ILE A 81 11.44 22.35 -6.98
N ILE A 82 11.61 21.03 -7.03
CA ILE A 82 12.63 20.30 -6.26
C ILE A 82 13.70 19.82 -7.22
N LYS A 83 14.98 20.09 -6.88
CA LYS A 83 16.13 19.62 -7.63
C LYS A 83 17.04 18.76 -6.76
N GLN A 84 17.65 17.74 -7.37
CA GLN A 84 18.75 16.96 -6.81
C GLN A 84 19.99 17.16 -7.70
N ASN A 85 21.08 17.63 -7.12
CA ASN A 85 22.33 17.94 -7.84
C ASN A 85 22.14 18.87 -9.07
N GLY A 86 21.18 19.80 -8.97
CA GLY A 86 20.82 20.71 -10.06
C GLY A 86 19.81 20.16 -11.07
N GLU A 87 19.57 18.86 -11.08
CA GLU A 87 18.56 18.22 -11.92
C GLU A 87 17.15 18.35 -11.29
N GLN A 88 16.18 18.75 -12.07
CA GLN A 88 14.80 18.85 -11.62
C GLN A 88 14.18 17.45 -11.48
N VAL A 89 13.72 17.11 -10.27
CA VAL A 89 13.12 15.81 -9.96
C VAL A 89 11.63 15.88 -9.67
N LYS A 90 11.14 17.07 -9.31
CA LYS A 90 9.70 17.30 -9.08
C LYS A 90 9.39 18.77 -9.29
N GLU A 91 8.22 19.04 -9.86
CA GLU A 91 7.56 20.34 -9.89
C GLU A 91 6.09 20.16 -9.51
N GLY A 92 5.42 21.24 -9.12
CA GLY A 92 4.01 21.18 -8.76
C GLY A 92 3.47 22.50 -8.21
N SER A 93 2.28 22.41 -7.66
CA SER A 93 1.54 23.52 -7.08
C SER A 93 1.29 23.29 -5.58
N LEU A 94 1.47 24.32 -4.76
CA LEU A 94 1.09 24.28 -3.35
C LEU A 94 -0.41 24.06 -3.18
N LEU A 95 -1.23 24.49 -4.13
CA LEU A 95 -2.69 24.40 -4.06
C LEU A 95 -3.22 22.99 -4.42
N GLU A 96 -2.46 22.22 -5.21
CA GLU A 96 -2.96 20.97 -5.81
C GLU A 96 -2.21 19.72 -5.31
N ASP A 97 -0.92 19.85 -4.99
CA ASP A 97 -0.05 18.69 -4.74
C ASP A 97 0.18 18.39 -3.26
N PHE A 98 -0.61 18.95 -2.35
CA PHE A 98 -0.42 18.79 -0.90
C PHE A 98 -1.61 18.13 -0.21
N THR A 99 -1.30 17.34 0.82
CA THR A 99 -2.28 16.69 1.71
C THR A 99 -1.93 16.99 3.17
N PRO A 100 -2.88 17.45 4.01
CA PRO A 100 -4.17 18.01 3.60
C PRO A 100 -4.00 19.20 2.64
N SER A 101 -5.03 19.46 1.83
CA SER A 101 -5.03 20.61 0.92
C SER A 101 -4.87 21.94 1.66
N PHE A 102 -4.19 22.92 1.05
CA PHE A 102 -4.10 24.27 1.63
C PHE A 102 -5.46 24.90 1.80
N ASN A 103 -6.35 24.69 0.83
CA ASN A 103 -7.74 25.11 0.92
C ASN A 103 -8.61 23.91 1.27
N PRO A 104 -9.38 23.96 2.37
CA PRO A 104 -10.31 22.90 2.70
C PRO A 104 -11.42 22.79 1.62
N PRO A 105 -12.10 21.65 1.50
CA PRO A 105 -13.17 21.49 0.53
C PRO A 105 -14.32 22.46 0.84
N LYS A 106 -14.95 23.00 -0.21
CA LYS A 106 -16.10 23.94 -0.07
C LYS A 106 -17.32 23.26 0.54
N GLU A 107 -17.46 21.97 0.28
CA GLU A 107 -18.55 21.14 0.77
C GLU A 107 -17.96 19.93 1.50
N ILE A 108 -18.60 19.55 2.59
CA ILE A 108 -18.31 18.36 3.39
C ILE A 108 -19.58 17.53 3.52
N GLU A 109 -19.42 16.27 3.83
CA GLU A 109 -20.55 15.41 4.17
C GLU A 109 -21.22 15.87 5.48
N ASP A 110 -22.54 15.81 5.52
CA ASP A 110 -23.30 16.14 6.74
C ASP A 110 -23.24 14.95 7.70
N GLU A 111 -22.46 15.05 8.75
CA GLU A 111 -22.33 14.01 9.79
C GLU A 111 -23.67 13.66 10.47
N LYS A 112 -24.68 14.54 10.35
CA LYS A 112 -26.00 14.30 10.92
C LYS A 112 -26.94 13.57 9.97
N ASP A 113 -26.55 13.46 8.72
CA ASP A 113 -27.33 12.76 7.72
C ASP A 113 -26.97 11.26 7.78
N THR A 114 -27.88 10.50 8.37
CA THR A 114 -27.71 9.05 8.55
C THR A 114 -28.47 8.28 7.49
N LYS A 115 -27.92 7.14 7.09
CA LYS A 115 -28.58 6.24 6.13
C LYS A 115 -29.96 5.84 6.67
N PRO A 116 -31.07 6.09 5.92
CA PRO A 116 -32.39 5.60 6.28
C PRO A 116 -32.40 4.07 6.40
N GLU A 117 -33.13 3.54 7.38
CA GLU A 117 -33.22 2.09 7.59
C GLU A 117 -33.85 1.34 6.40
N ASP A 118 -34.74 2.03 5.66
CA ASP A 118 -35.40 1.51 4.45
C ASP A 118 -34.60 1.74 3.15
N TRP A 119 -33.35 2.23 3.25
CA TRP A 119 -32.53 2.46 2.07
C TRP A 119 -31.90 1.16 1.58
N VAL A 120 -32.26 0.78 0.35
CA VAL A 120 -31.78 -0.43 -0.28
C VAL A 120 -30.63 -0.09 -1.27
N ASP A 121 -29.41 -0.46 -0.89
CA ASP A 121 -28.19 -0.27 -1.70
C ASP A 121 -27.67 -1.58 -2.31
N GLN A 122 -28.40 -2.68 -2.12
CA GLN A 122 -28.13 -3.94 -2.78
C GLN A 122 -28.76 -3.94 -4.18
N SER A 123 -27.91 -3.84 -5.21
CA SER A 123 -28.36 -3.72 -6.60
C SER A 123 -28.95 -5.00 -7.19
N ARG A 124 -28.56 -6.17 -6.66
CA ARG A 124 -29.04 -7.48 -7.12
C ARG A 124 -29.47 -8.34 -5.95
N ILE A 125 -30.55 -9.06 -6.13
CA ILE A 125 -31.09 -10.01 -5.16
C ILE A 125 -31.31 -11.38 -5.82
N PRO A 126 -31.30 -12.47 -5.07
CA PRO A 126 -31.76 -13.75 -5.58
C PRO A 126 -33.19 -13.60 -6.12
N ASP A 127 -33.45 -14.19 -7.28
CA ASP A 127 -34.78 -14.16 -7.88
C ASP A 127 -35.78 -14.88 -6.97
N PRO A 128 -36.77 -14.19 -6.39
CA PRO A 128 -37.76 -14.79 -5.50
C PRO A 128 -38.73 -15.72 -6.23
N GLU A 129 -38.81 -15.65 -7.55
CA GLU A 129 -39.66 -16.50 -8.38
C GLU A 129 -38.92 -17.75 -8.88
N ALA A 130 -37.59 -17.77 -8.77
CA ALA A 130 -36.79 -18.91 -9.18
C ALA A 130 -36.98 -20.08 -8.22
N SER A 131 -37.26 -21.23 -8.74
CA SER A 131 -37.33 -22.50 -8.00
C SER A 131 -36.26 -23.45 -8.51
N LYS A 132 -35.77 -24.29 -7.59
CA LYS A 132 -34.84 -25.36 -7.95
C LYS A 132 -35.50 -26.32 -8.95
N PRO A 133 -34.88 -26.59 -10.11
CA PRO A 133 -35.36 -27.60 -11.05
C PRO A 133 -35.49 -28.97 -10.36
N GLU A 134 -36.51 -29.76 -10.73
CA GLU A 134 -36.73 -31.06 -10.11
C GLU A 134 -35.61 -32.07 -10.40
N ASP A 135 -34.91 -31.87 -11.52
CA ASP A 135 -33.77 -32.68 -11.96
C ASP A 135 -32.44 -32.21 -11.43
N TRP A 136 -32.44 -31.17 -10.57
CA TRP A 136 -31.20 -30.69 -9.92
C TRP A 136 -30.85 -31.53 -8.72
N ASP A 137 -29.86 -32.41 -8.88
CA ASP A 137 -29.36 -33.27 -7.82
C ASP A 137 -28.18 -32.62 -7.07
N GLU A 138 -28.44 -32.15 -5.87
CA GLU A 138 -27.41 -31.53 -5.00
C GLU A 138 -26.54 -32.58 -4.30
N ASP A 139 -27.01 -33.83 -4.23
CA ASP A 139 -26.34 -34.94 -3.56
C ASP A 139 -25.45 -35.74 -4.53
N ALA A 140 -25.50 -35.42 -5.82
CA ALA A 140 -24.66 -36.07 -6.82
C ALA A 140 -23.16 -35.92 -6.43
N PRO A 141 -22.40 -37.02 -6.40
CA PRO A 141 -20.97 -36.95 -6.06
C PRO A 141 -20.20 -36.19 -7.13
N PHE A 142 -19.15 -35.44 -6.71
CA PHE A 142 -18.29 -34.65 -7.62
C PHE A 142 -17.55 -35.55 -8.61
N GLU A 143 -17.11 -36.73 -8.16
CA GLU A 143 -16.40 -37.71 -8.97
C GLU A 143 -17.13 -39.08 -8.92
N ILE A 144 -17.08 -39.76 -10.03
CA ILE A 144 -17.59 -41.13 -10.17
C ILE A 144 -16.52 -42.02 -10.76
N VAL A 145 -16.66 -43.31 -10.53
CA VAL A 145 -15.76 -44.31 -11.13
C VAL A 145 -15.96 -44.33 -12.64
N ASP A 146 -14.86 -44.28 -13.39
CA ASP A 146 -14.87 -44.46 -14.84
C ASP A 146 -15.16 -45.94 -15.18
N GLU A 147 -16.42 -46.23 -15.47
CA GLU A 147 -16.84 -47.61 -15.81
C GLU A 147 -16.26 -48.08 -17.14
N GLU A 148 -15.86 -47.17 -18.04
CA GLU A 148 -15.27 -47.49 -19.34
C GLU A 148 -13.76 -47.77 -19.26
N ALA A 149 -13.13 -47.34 -18.17
CA ALA A 149 -11.69 -47.55 -17.99
C ALA A 149 -11.36 -49.05 -17.89
N THR A 150 -10.41 -49.46 -18.67
CA THR A 150 -9.87 -50.83 -18.65
C THR A 150 -8.43 -50.79 -18.18
N LYS A 151 -8.05 -51.86 -17.46
CA LYS A 151 -6.66 -51.99 -17.00
C LYS A 151 -5.74 -52.11 -18.21
N PRO A 152 -4.66 -51.29 -18.30
CA PRO A 152 -3.63 -51.41 -19.32
C PRO A 152 -3.00 -52.83 -19.33
N GLU A 153 -2.65 -53.34 -20.50
CA GLU A 153 -2.06 -54.68 -20.63
C GLU A 153 -0.70 -54.78 -19.94
N ASP A 154 0.05 -53.71 -19.91
CA ASP A 154 1.40 -53.60 -19.32
C ASP A 154 1.37 -53.22 -17.83
N TRP A 155 0.17 -53.13 -17.21
CA TRP A 155 0.04 -52.84 -15.77
C TRP A 155 0.53 -54.01 -14.91
N LEU A 156 1.51 -53.74 -14.04
CA LEU A 156 2.18 -54.74 -13.21
C LEU A 156 1.48 -54.90 -11.86
N VAL A 157 0.48 -55.82 -11.82
CA VAL A 157 -0.40 -56.00 -10.63
C VAL A 157 0.38 -56.53 -9.42
N ASP A 158 1.40 -57.38 -9.66
CA ASP A 158 2.14 -58.07 -8.61
C ASP A 158 3.40 -57.29 -8.16
N GLU A 159 3.71 -56.21 -8.82
CA GLU A 159 4.88 -55.37 -8.46
C GLU A 159 4.43 -54.25 -7.53
N ALA A 160 5.22 -53.99 -6.48
CA ALA A 160 5.00 -52.87 -5.61
C ALA A 160 5.43 -51.55 -6.27
N ALA A 161 4.67 -50.47 -6.10
CA ALA A 161 4.99 -49.15 -6.65
C ALA A 161 6.32 -48.57 -6.11
N THR A 162 6.66 -48.94 -4.89
CA THR A 162 7.93 -48.56 -4.25
C THR A 162 8.64 -49.80 -3.73
N ILE A 163 9.98 -49.79 -3.81
CA ILE A 163 10.86 -50.85 -3.29
C ILE A 163 11.84 -50.24 -2.28
N PRO A 164 12.36 -51.00 -1.32
CA PRO A 164 13.49 -50.56 -0.51
C PRO A 164 14.62 -50.05 -1.37
N ASP A 165 15.20 -48.91 -1.02
CA ASP A 165 16.32 -48.33 -1.77
C ASP A 165 17.53 -49.30 -1.72
N PRO A 166 17.98 -49.87 -2.88
CA PRO A 166 19.08 -50.80 -2.92
C PRO A 166 20.44 -50.16 -2.62
N GLU A 167 20.50 -48.81 -2.68
CA GLU A 167 21.73 -48.06 -2.39
C GLU A 167 21.76 -47.54 -0.93
N ALA A 168 20.66 -47.68 -0.21
CA ALA A 168 20.59 -47.25 1.17
C ALA A 168 21.43 -48.15 2.08
N VAL A 169 22.29 -47.52 2.85
CA VAL A 169 23.16 -48.20 3.81
C VAL A 169 22.72 -47.80 5.23
N LYS A 170 22.63 -48.80 6.11
CA LYS A 170 22.35 -48.52 7.53
C LYS A 170 23.42 -47.59 8.08
N PRO A 171 23.06 -46.45 8.71
CA PRO A 171 23.99 -45.56 9.37
C PRO A 171 24.87 -46.31 10.40
N GLU A 172 26.14 -45.99 10.49
CA GLU A 172 27.06 -46.62 11.45
C GLU A 172 26.71 -46.35 12.91
N ASP A 173 25.99 -45.23 13.15
CA ASP A 173 25.53 -44.80 14.46
C ASP A 173 24.09 -45.23 14.80
N TRP A 174 23.46 -46.08 13.99
CA TRP A 174 22.13 -46.63 14.24
C TRP A 174 22.21 -47.84 15.17
N ASP A 175 21.55 -47.73 16.33
CA ASP A 175 21.48 -48.81 17.33
C ASP A 175 20.11 -49.51 17.29
N ASP A 176 20.06 -50.77 16.86
CA ASP A 176 18.80 -51.52 16.78
C ASP A 176 18.13 -51.75 18.15
N GLU A 177 18.88 -51.64 19.29
CA GLU A 177 18.31 -51.76 20.61
C GLU A 177 17.63 -50.45 21.07
N GLU A 178 18.17 -49.30 20.62
CA GLU A 178 17.61 -47.96 20.99
C GLU A 178 16.67 -47.42 19.91
N ASP A 179 17.02 -47.59 18.59
CA ASP A 179 16.33 -46.99 17.46
C ASP A 179 15.36 -47.97 16.76
N GLY A 180 15.42 -49.27 17.11
CA GLY A 180 14.65 -50.33 16.47
C GLY A 180 15.29 -50.84 15.18
N ASP A 181 14.68 -51.87 14.59
CA ASP A 181 15.18 -52.48 13.34
C ASP A 181 15.27 -51.42 12.23
N TRP A 182 16.46 -51.27 11.66
CA TRP A 182 16.63 -50.34 10.55
C TRP A 182 15.90 -50.81 9.30
N ILE A 183 15.09 -49.97 8.71
CA ILE A 183 14.36 -50.19 7.47
C ILE A 183 14.88 -49.23 6.43
N ALA A 184 15.33 -49.72 5.30
CA ALA A 184 15.77 -48.89 4.19
C ALA A 184 14.64 -47.97 3.71
N PRO A 185 14.91 -46.69 3.41
CA PRO A 185 13.91 -45.82 2.79
C PRO A 185 13.43 -46.44 1.47
N THR A 186 12.22 -46.15 1.08
CA THR A 186 11.66 -46.67 -0.17
C THR A 186 11.85 -45.67 -1.31
N VAL A 187 12.17 -46.21 -2.48
CA VAL A 187 12.29 -45.49 -3.74
C VAL A 187 11.28 -46.00 -4.76
N PRO A 188 10.90 -45.22 -5.77
CA PRO A 188 10.05 -45.68 -6.86
C PRO A 188 10.62 -46.95 -7.48
N ASN A 189 9.78 -47.94 -7.78
CA ASN A 189 10.19 -49.16 -8.43
C ASN A 189 10.50 -48.87 -9.91
N PRO A 190 11.73 -49.06 -10.38
CA PRO A 190 12.10 -48.78 -11.77
C PRO A 190 11.27 -49.54 -12.82
N LYS A 191 10.82 -50.74 -12.49
CA LYS A 191 9.91 -51.50 -13.36
C LYS A 191 8.59 -50.79 -13.61
N CYS A 192 8.13 -50.01 -12.63
CA CYS A 192 6.88 -49.27 -12.72
C CYS A 192 6.99 -48.00 -13.57
N GLU A 193 8.20 -47.47 -13.75
CA GLU A 193 8.48 -46.32 -14.63
C GLU A 193 8.40 -46.69 -16.11
N GLU A 194 8.66 -47.96 -16.43
CA GLU A 194 8.63 -48.48 -17.79
C GLU A 194 7.23 -49.02 -18.18
N ALA A 195 6.34 -49.21 -17.20
CA ALA A 195 4.98 -49.73 -17.38
C ALA A 195 3.91 -48.61 -17.14
N SER A 196 2.67 -48.89 -17.51
CA SER A 196 1.55 -47.94 -17.26
C SER A 196 1.21 -47.76 -15.78
N GLY A 197 1.79 -48.60 -14.90
CA GLY A 197 1.64 -48.50 -13.45
C GLY A 197 1.85 -49.86 -12.75
N CYS A 198 1.82 -49.82 -11.42
CA CYS A 198 2.06 -50.99 -10.57
C CYS A 198 1.06 -51.08 -9.42
N GLY A 199 0.97 -52.31 -8.85
CA GLY A 199 0.11 -52.59 -7.72
C GLY A 199 -1.32 -52.93 -8.13
N PRO A 200 -2.23 -53.12 -7.16
CA PRO A 200 -3.63 -53.36 -7.43
C PRO A 200 -4.21 -52.29 -8.33
N TRP A 201 -4.77 -52.68 -9.47
CA TRP A 201 -5.38 -51.72 -10.38
C TRP A 201 -6.83 -51.40 -9.92
N GLU A 202 -7.14 -50.12 -9.81
CA GLU A 202 -8.45 -49.61 -9.57
C GLU A 202 -8.87 -48.71 -10.72
N LYS A 203 -10.16 -48.73 -11.05
CA LYS A 203 -10.68 -47.81 -12.07
C LYS A 203 -10.49 -46.38 -11.62
N PRO A 204 -10.02 -45.50 -12.49
CA PRO A 204 -9.81 -44.08 -12.17
C PRO A 204 -11.15 -43.39 -11.88
N MET A 205 -11.08 -42.35 -11.08
CA MET A 205 -12.24 -41.47 -10.85
C MET A 205 -12.23 -40.38 -11.93
N ILE A 206 -13.43 -40.11 -12.47
CA ILE A 206 -13.67 -39.04 -13.43
C ILE A 206 -14.69 -38.06 -12.87
N LYS A 207 -14.63 -36.84 -13.37
CA LYS A 207 -15.61 -35.83 -13.00
C LYS A 207 -17.01 -36.26 -13.39
N ASN A 208 -17.94 -36.26 -12.43
CA ASN A 208 -19.31 -36.61 -12.68
C ASN A 208 -20.03 -35.53 -13.53
N PRO A 209 -20.48 -35.87 -14.74
CA PRO A 209 -21.18 -34.90 -15.60
C PRO A 209 -22.53 -34.45 -15.01
N ALA A 210 -23.14 -35.25 -14.09
CA ALA A 210 -24.36 -34.88 -13.43
C ALA A 210 -24.16 -34.00 -12.20
N TYR A 211 -22.91 -33.79 -11.76
CA TYR A 211 -22.63 -32.92 -10.64
C TYR A 211 -22.87 -31.45 -10.98
N GLN A 212 -23.80 -30.82 -10.28
CA GLN A 212 -24.17 -29.41 -10.46
C GLN A 212 -23.90 -28.57 -9.19
N GLY A 213 -23.58 -29.22 -8.06
CA GLY A 213 -23.41 -28.59 -6.77
C GLY A 213 -24.72 -28.09 -6.15
N GLN A 214 -24.61 -27.27 -5.12
CA GLN A 214 -25.80 -26.70 -4.48
C GLN A 214 -26.48 -25.69 -5.41
N TRP A 215 -27.78 -25.78 -5.52
CA TRP A 215 -28.57 -24.83 -6.30
C TRP A 215 -28.62 -23.46 -5.62
N VAL A 216 -28.40 -22.45 -6.39
CA VAL A 216 -28.51 -21.07 -5.95
C VAL A 216 -29.41 -20.33 -6.93
N ALA A 217 -30.41 -19.63 -6.42
CA ALA A 217 -31.28 -18.83 -7.27
C ALA A 217 -30.47 -17.82 -8.09
N PRO A 218 -30.77 -17.65 -9.37
CA PRO A 218 -30.13 -16.63 -10.19
C PRO A 218 -30.38 -15.25 -9.60
N TYR A 219 -29.41 -14.34 -9.77
CA TYR A 219 -29.56 -12.98 -9.29
C TYR A 219 -30.25 -12.11 -10.36
N ILE A 220 -31.29 -11.38 -9.93
CA ILE A 220 -31.97 -10.37 -10.72
C ILE A 220 -31.70 -8.98 -10.18
N ASP A 221 -31.95 -7.97 -11.01
CA ASP A 221 -31.88 -6.58 -10.56
C ASP A 221 -32.93 -6.31 -9.47
N ASN A 222 -32.48 -5.70 -8.38
CA ASN A 222 -33.37 -5.40 -7.27
C ASN A 222 -34.27 -4.19 -7.59
N PRO A 223 -35.60 -4.37 -7.73
CA PRO A 223 -36.49 -3.25 -8.06
C PRO A 223 -36.55 -2.18 -6.96
N ALA A 224 -36.18 -2.52 -5.71
CA ALA A 224 -36.12 -1.59 -4.61
C ALA A 224 -34.79 -0.83 -4.49
N TYR A 225 -33.84 -1.10 -5.39
CA TYR A 225 -32.52 -0.46 -5.38
C TYR A 225 -32.61 1.05 -5.55
N LYS A 226 -32.09 1.79 -4.59
CA LYS A 226 -32.07 3.26 -4.55
C LYS A 226 -30.69 3.86 -4.87
N GLY A 227 -29.71 3.04 -5.21
CA GLY A 227 -28.32 3.45 -5.36
C GLY A 227 -27.51 3.27 -4.07
N VAL A 228 -26.19 3.46 -4.18
CA VAL A 228 -25.33 3.49 -2.99
C VAL A 228 -25.63 4.76 -2.23
N TRP A 229 -26.00 4.61 -0.96
CA TRP A 229 -26.27 5.77 -0.11
C TRP A 229 -24.99 6.56 0.16
N ALA A 230 -25.10 7.87 0.13
CA ALA A 230 -24.05 8.77 0.61
C ALA A 230 -24.71 9.96 1.35
N PRO A 231 -24.08 10.48 2.42
CA PRO A 231 -24.57 11.64 3.11
C PRO A 231 -24.70 12.83 2.15
N ARG A 232 -25.70 13.67 2.39
CA ARG A 232 -25.82 14.92 1.63
C ARG A 232 -24.61 15.82 1.90
N LYS A 233 -24.25 16.59 0.90
CA LYS A 233 -23.19 17.60 1.05
C LYS A 233 -23.75 18.90 1.59
N ILE A 234 -23.06 19.44 2.57
CA ILE A 234 -23.34 20.75 3.17
C ILE A 234 -22.14 21.68 2.97
N LYS A 235 -22.39 22.98 3.02
CA LYS A 235 -21.30 23.97 2.98
C LYS A 235 -20.38 23.76 4.18
N ASN A 236 -19.08 23.68 3.92
CA ASN A 236 -18.09 23.57 4.97
C ASN A 236 -18.00 24.87 5.78
N PRO A 237 -18.35 24.88 7.07
CA PRO A 237 -18.26 26.07 7.90
C PRO A 237 -16.81 26.54 8.09
N ASN A 238 -15.85 25.63 7.95
CA ASN A 238 -14.42 25.91 8.07
C ASN A 238 -13.75 26.24 6.72
N TYR A 239 -14.55 26.36 5.65
CA TYR A 239 -14.01 26.73 4.35
C TYR A 239 -13.37 28.11 4.38
N TYR A 240 -12.19 28.19 3.84
CA TYR A 240 -11.48 29.42 3.49
C TYR A 240 -10.77 29.22 2.15
N GLU A 241 -10.40 30.30 1.50
CA GLU A 241 -9.60 30.30 0.30
C GLU A 241 -8.34 31.13 0.55
N ASP A 242 -7.20 30.45 0.64
CA ASP A 242 -5.88 31.08 0.58
C ASP A 242 -5.40 31.04 -0.86
N LYS A 243 -5.30 32.18 -1.50
CA LYS A 243 -4.84 32.32 -2.88
C LYS A 243 -3.31 32.42 -2.99
N THR A 244 -2.66 32.64 -1.86
CA THR A 244 -1.24 32.94 -1.79
C THR A 244 -0.50 32.14 -0.73
N PRO A 245 -0.65 30.79 -0.68
CA PRO A 245 0.05 29.97 0.31
C PRO A 245 1.59 30.02 0.17
N ALA A 246 2.11 30.55 -0.93
CA ALA A 246 3.53 30.83 -1.09
C ALA A 246 4.00 32.05 -0.26
N ASN A 247 3.08 32.88 0.24
CA ASN A 247 3.40 33.95 1.19
C ASN A 247 3.62 33.36 2.59
N LEU A 248 4.78 32.77 2.77
CA LEU A 248 5.17 32.09 4.00
C LEU A 248 5.40 33.09 5.14
N GLU A 249 5.19 32.63 6.38
CA GLU A 249 5.53 33.45 7.56
C GLU A 249 7.05 33.74 7.62
N PRO A 250 7.46 34.83 8.28
CA PRO A 250 8.87 35.12 8.47
C PRO A 250 9.63 33.97 9.16
N MET A 251 10.82 33.70 8.69
CA MET A 251 11.70 32.67 9.20
C MET A 251 12.91 33.29 9.88
N GLY A 252 13.08 33.00 11.18
CA GLY A 252 14.13 33.62 12.00
C GLY A 252 15.39 32.78 12.13
N ALA A 253 15.29 31.45 11.95
CA ALA A 253 16.42 30.56 12.15
C ALA A 253 16.28 29.28 11.32
N VAL A 254 17.41 28.56 11.17
CA VAL A 254 17.47 27.27 10.48
C VAL A 254 17.99 26.20 11.45
N SER A 255 17.25 25.12 11.60
CA SER A 255 17.67 23.95 12.36
C SER A 255 18.00 22.80 11.42
N TYR A 256 19.14 22.15 11.64
CA TYR A 256 19.59 20.98 10.90
C TYR A 256 19.68 19.76 11.82
N THR A 257 19.17 18.61 11.36
CA THR A 257 19.60 17.32 11.88
C THR A 257 20.57 16.73 10.87
N VAL A 258 21.85 16.70 11.18
CA VAL A 258 22.88 16.19 10.25
C VAL A 258 23.14 14.73 10.52
N VAL A 259 22.81 13.87 9.57
CA VAL A 259 23.23 12.46 9.57
C VAL A 259 24.24 12.18 8.44
N PHE A 260 24.32 13.06 7.41
CA PHE A 260 25.24 12.94 6.27
C PHE A 260 25.64 14.32 5.74
N LYS A 261 26.72 14.38 4.89
CA LYS A 261 27.08 15.59 4.15
C LYS A 261 26.00 15.93 3.11
N ILE A 262 24.97 16.63 3.52
CA ILE A 262 23.88 17.10 2.69
C ILE A 262 23.95 18.61 2.62
N ASN A 263 24.00 19.17 1.41
CA ASN A 263 23.81 20.59 1.19
C ASN A 263 22.36 20.83 0.76
N ILE A 264 21.67 21.70 1.46
CA ILE A 264 20.30 22.09 1.13
C ILE A 264 20.30 23.57 0.76
N ARG A 265 19.69 23.90 -0.37
CA ARG A 265 19.49 25.24 -0.83
C ARG A 265 18.01 25.54 -0.96
N LEU A 266 17.56 26.60 -0.31
CA LEU A 266 16.22 27.17 -0.51
C LEU A 266 16.39 28.43 -1.36
N ILE A 267 15.61 28.57 -2.41
CA ILE A 267 15.50 29.76 -3.24
C ILE A 267 14.03 30.19 -3.13
N LEU A 268 13.84 31.33 -2.48
CA LEU A 268 12.58 32.06 -2.52
C LEU A 268 12.78 33.15 -3.58
N ASP A 269 11.90 33.23 -4.55
CA ASP A 269 12.07 34.13 -5.70
C ASP A 269 12.00 35.61 -5.28
N SER A 270 12.67 36.45 -6.04
CA SER A 270 13.28 37.75 -5.70
C SER A 270 12.43 38.88 -5.14
N ASP A 271 11.11 38.73 -5.04
CA ASP A 271 10.28 39.79 -4.44
C ASP A 271 10.23 39.74 -2.89
N TRP A 272 10.71 38.66 -2.29
CA TRP A 272 10.79 38.51 -0.83
C TRP A 272 11.97 39.26 -0.18
N PHE A 273 13.06 39.45 -0.91
CA PHE A 273 14.27 40.09 -0.37
C PHE A 273 14.18 41.61 -0.28
N ARG A 274 13.21 42.26 -0.91
CA ARG A 274 13.08 43.73 -0.84
C ARG A 274 12.65 44.27 0.53
N ASN A 275 12.15 43.41 1.41
CA ASN A 275 11.73 43.82 2.75
C ASN A 275 12.74 43.48 3.87
N LEU A 276 13.90 42.87 3.52
CA LEU A 276 14.94 42.51 4.49
C LEU A 276 16.15 43.49 4.47
N ASP A 277 16.08 44.60 3.74
CA ASP A 277 17.20 45.52 3.57
C ASP A 277 17.49 46.45 4.78
N HIS A 278 16.95 46.12 5.98
CA HIS A 278 17.28 46.89 7.19
C HIS A 278 17.62 46.08 8.44
N ALA A 279 18.02 44.83 8.34
CA ALA A 279 18.59 44.13 9.50
C ALA A 279 19.92 43.47 9.12
N GLU A 280 20.98 44.21 9.33
CA GLU A 280 22.35 43.76 9.66
C GLU A 280 23.04 42.73 8.79
N ARG A 281 23.87 43.24 7.87
CA ARG A 281 25.14 42.64 7.51
C ARG A 281 26.06 42.65 8.74
N HIS A 282 26.02 41.64 9.57
CA HIS A 282 27.16 41.33 10.44
C HIS A 282 27.17 39.86 10.84
N SER A 283 28.33 39.30 10.55
CA SER A 283 29.01 38.07 10.99
C SER A 283 28.82 36.81 10.14
N LEU A 284 29.82 36.63 9.38
CA LEU A 284 30.49 35.40 8.97
C LEU A 284 30.81 34.49 10.17
#